data_7f520b6420bf4ab06e2d521c79a44595
#
_entry.id   7f520b6420bf4ab06e2d521c79a44595
#
_cell.length_a   1.000
_cell.length_b   1.000
_cell.length_c   1.000
_cell.angle_alpha   90.00
_cell.angle_beta   90.00
_cell.angle_gamma   90.00
#
_symmetry.space_group_name_H-M   'P 1'
#
loop_
_entity.id
_entity.type
_entity.pdbx_description
1 polymer ?
#
loop_
_entity_poly.entity_id
_entity_poly.type
_entity_poly.pdbx_seq_one_letter_code
_entity_poly.pdbx_strand_id
1 'polypeptide(L)'
;MNQTKLSQFFSPCTEPTKYVPAKNPTYSLYFDGCSKGNPGKAGAGAVLYHGGDEIWSKAMFVGNKSTNNVAEYTGLLIGMNEAITQNIRELSVYGDSMLVIKQMRGEYKVTSSAMKPLFDKAKLLEKSFAKISYTHVYRDKN
;
A
#
# COMPACT_ATOMS: atom_id res chain seq x y z
N MET A 1 12.12 -13.96 15.82
CA MET A 1 10.72 -13.55 15.79
C MET A 1 10.03 -14.11 14.57
N ASN A 2 8.91 -14.70 14.79
CA ASN A 2 8.15 -15.22 13.68
C ASN A 2 7.41 -14.08 13.00
N GLN A 3 7.58 -13.96 11.71
CA GLN A 3 6.91 -12.92 10.95
C GLN A 3 5.70 -13.49 10.28
N THR A 4 4.58 -12.85 10.50
CA THR A 4 3.38 -13.17 9.75
C THR A 4 3.59 -12.70 8.34
N LYS A 5 3.56 -13.61 7.41
CA LYS A 5 3.73 -13.23 6.01
C LYS A 5 2.46 -12.57 5.53
N LEU A 6 2.58 -11.36 5.06
CA LEU A 6 1.43 -10.66 4.49
C LEU A 6 0.83 -11.47 3.36
N SER A 7 1.68 -12.18 2.62
CA SER A 7 1.23 -13.03 1.52
C SER A 7 0.24 -14.11 1.96
N GLN A 8 0.26 -14.52 3.21
CA GLN A 8 -0.68 -15.53 3.69
C GLN A 8 -2.12 -15.02 3.66
N PHE A 9 -2.31 -13.72 3.79
CA PHE A 9 -3.64 -13.12 3.75
C PHE A 9 -4.11 -12.85 2.33
N PHE A 10 -3.19 -12.65 1.41
CA PHE A 10 -3.52 -12.26 0.05
C PHE A 10 -3.29 -13.36 -0.98
N SER A 11 -2.82 -14.55 -0.55
CA SER A 11 -2.40 -15.57 -1.47
C SER A 11 -3.45 -15.94 -2.52
N PRO A 12 -4.77 -15.95 -2.24
CA PRO A 12 -5.73 -16.26 -3.29
C PRO A 12 -5.92 -15.14 -4.29
N CYS A 13 -5.51 -13.91 -3.96
CA CYS A 13 -5.78 -12.73 -4.77
C CYS A 13 -4.54 -12.18 -5.42
N THR A 14 -3.47 -12.08 -4.65
CA THR A 14 -2.25 -11.43 -5.11
C THR A 14 -1.05 -12.21 -4.64
N GLU A 15 0.03 -12.06 -5.39
CA GLU A 15 1.33 -12.51 -4.94
C GLU A 15 2.08 -11.31 -4.40
N PRO A 16 2.81 -11.50 -3.31
CA PRO A 16 3.51 -10.36 -2.73
C PRO A 16 4.58 -9.84 -3.67
N THR A 17 4.73 -8.53 -3.67
CA THR A 17 5.80 -7.89 -4.40
C THR A 17 7.12 -8.22 -3.72
N LYS A 18 8.11 -8.59 -4.50
CA LYS A 18 9.41 -8.92 -3.97
C LYS A 18 10.11 -7.65 -3.48
N TYR A 19 10.55 -7.68 -2.23
CA TYR A 19 11.26 -6.56 -1.66
C TYR A 19 12.71 -6.55 -2.14
N VAL A 20 13.19 -5.39 -2.55
CA VAL A 20 14.58 -5.17 -2.93
C VAL A 20 15.16 -4.14 -1.96
N PRO A 21 16.13 -4.53 -1.13
CA PRO A 21 16.67 -3.60 -0.14
C PRO A 21 17.33 -2.40 -0.79
N ALA A 22 17.15 -1.24 -0.20
CA ALA A 22 17.81 -0.03 -0.65
C ALA A 22 19.29 -0.07 -0.25
N LYS A 23 20.11 0.66 -1.00
CA LYS A 23 21.53 0.76 -0.67
C LYS A 23 21.76 1.44 0.68
N ASN A 24 21.02 2.52 0.93
CA ASN A 24 21.09 3.24 2.20
C ASN A 24 19.85 2.91 3.01
N PRO A 25 19.96 2.85 4.33
CA PRO A 25 18.78 2.61 5.14
C PRO A 25 17.76 3.71 4.90
N THR A 26 16.60 3.32 4.41
CA THR A 26 15.48 4.22 4.19
C THR A 26 14.23 3.51 4.67
N TYR A 27 13.19 4.30 4.87
CA TYR A 27 11.89 3.73 5.19
C TYR A 27 11.11 3.50 3.91
N SER A 28 10.58 2.32 3.79
CA SER A 28 9.81 1.92 2.61
C SER A 28 8.47 1.36 3.05
N LEU A 29 7.44 1.69 2.29
CA LEU A 29 6.10 1.14 2.49
C LEU A 29 5.71 0.37 1.26
N TYR A 30 5.33 -0.89 1.46
CA TYR A 30 4.71 -1.70 0.41
C TYR A 30 3.25 -1.89 0.79
N PHE A 31 2.35 -1.61 -0.13
CA PHE A 31 0.92 -1.78 0.12
C PHE A 31 0.31 -2.68 -0.96
N ASP A 32 -0.78 -3.34 -0.60
CA ASP A 32 -1.48 -4.22 -1.51
C ASP A 32 -2.95 -4.30 -1.10
N GLY A 33 -3.77 -4.72 -2.03
CA GLY A 33 -5.18 -4.95 -1.79
C GLY A 33 -5.76 -5.75 -2.92
N CYS A 34 -6.77 -6.55 -2.62
CA CYS A 34 -7.46 -7.25 -3.68
C CYS A 34 -8.87 -7.62 -3.24
N SER A 35 -9.72 -7.90 -4.21
CA SER A 35 -11.04 -8.43 -3.92
C SER A 35 -11.26 -9.72 -4.70
N LYS A 36 -12.01 -10.62 -4.11
CA LYS A 36 -12.47 -11.84 -4.77
C LYS A 36 -13.79 -11.52 -5.45
N GLY A 37 -13.74 -11.43 -6.78
CA GLY A 37 -14.82 -10.79 -7.50
C GLY A 37 -14.66 -9.28 -7.37
N ASN A 38 -14.95 -8.52 -8.38
CA ASN A 38 -14.66 -7.09 -8.39
C ASN A 38 -15.93 -6.32 -8.74
N PRO A 39 -16.80 -5.97 -7.78
CA PRO A 39 -16.56 -5.99 -6.33
C PRO A 39 -16.77 -7.36 -5.69
N GLY A 40 -16.26 -7.50 -4.46
CA GLY A 40 -16.38 -8.73 -3.69
C GLY A 40 -15.72 -8.60 -2.33
N LYS A 41 -15.48 -9.73 -1.69
CA LYS A 41 -14.76 -9.74 -0.43
C LYS A 41 -13.34 -9.24 -0.66
N ALA A 42 -12.93 -8.24 0.10
CA ALA A 42 -11.68 -7.57 -0.13
C ALA A 42 -10.83 -7.49 1.13
N GLY A 43 -9.53 -7.58 0.92
CA GLY A 43 -8.55 -7.41 1.98
C GLY A 43 -7.48 -6.42 1.53
N ALA A 44 -6.84 -5.79 2.50
CA ALA A 44 -5.78 -4.83 2.25
C ALA A 44 -4.64 -5.08 3.22
N GLY A 45 -3.45 -4.68 2.84
CA GLY A 45 -2.30 -4.86 3.69
C GLY A 45 -1.20 -3.86 3.41
N ALA A 46 -0.30 -3.74 4.37
CA ALA A 46 0.82 -2.82 4.28
C ALA A 46 1.98 -3.36 5.10
N VAL A 47 3.18 -3.11 4.61
CA VAL A 47 4.41 -3.52 5.28
C VAL A 47 5.37 -2.36 5.26
N LEU A 48 5.95 -2.04 6.42
CA LEU A 48 7.00 -1.02 6.52
C LEU A 48 8.35 -1.71 6.70
N TYR A 49 9.32 -1.21 5.97
CA TYR A 49 10.71 -1.66 6.07
C TYR A 49 11.60 -0.49 6.45
N HIS A 50 12.65 -0.79 7.17
CA HIS A 50 13.74 0.15 7.39
C HIS A 50 15.01 -0.54 6.93
N GLY A 51 15.56 -0.09 5.82
CA GLY A 51 16.60 -0.82 5.15
C GLY A 51 16.06 -2.14 4.64
N GLY A 52 16.66 -3.23 5.04
CA GLY A 52 16.20 -4.55 4.68
C GLY A 52 15.29 -5.22 5.70
N ASP A 53 14.99 -4.52 6.80
CA ASP A 53 14.28 -5.13 7.91
C ASP A 53 12.81 -4.73 7.93
N GLU A 54 11.94 -5.72 8.02
CA GLU A 54 10.53 -5.44 8.23
C GLU A 54 10.33 -4.96 9.65
N ILE A 55 9.77 -3.77 9.81
CA ILE A 55 9.55 -3.18 11.14
C ILE A 55 8.09 -3.19 11.55
N TRP A 56 7.18 -3.41 10.61
CA TRP A 56 5.76 -3.44 10.92
C TRP A 56 4.99 -3.97 9.72
N SER A 57 3.93 -4.69 9.98
CA SER A 57 3.00 -5.11 8.92
C SER A 57 1.60 -5.24 9.50
N LYS A 58 0.62 -5.08 8.63
CA LYS A 58 -0.77 -5.24 9.01
C LYS A 58 -1.58 -5.66 7.80
N ALA A 59 -2.54 -6.55 8.03
CA ALA A 59 -3.53 -6.92 7.04
C ALA A 59 -4.90 -6.71 7.66
N MET A 60 -5.88 -6.31 6.85
CA MET A 60 -7.22 -6.13 7.38
C MET A 60 -8.28 -6.45 6.34
N PHE A 61 -9.43 -6.85 6.81
CA PHE A 61 -10.61 -7.05 5.99
C PHE A 61 -11.17 -5.68 5.62
N VAL A 62 -11.47 -5.47 4.35
CA VAL A 62 -11.96 -4.18 3.86
C VAL A 62 -13.48 -4.18 3.78
N GLY A 63 -14.08 -5.25 3.28
CA GLY A 63 -15.52 -5.31 3.15
C GLY A 63 -15.95 -6.49 2.29
N ASN A 64 -17.26 -6.70 2.25
CA ASN A 64 -17.83 -7.80 1.47
C ASN A 64 -18.08 -7.45 0.02
N LYS A 65 -18.14 -6.15 -0.29
CA LYS A 65 -18.43 -5.68 -1.64
C LYS A 65 -17.54 -4.49 -1.96
N SER A 66 -16.23 -4.74 -2.02
CA SER A 66 -15.26 -3.70 -2.34
C SER A 66 -14.52 -4.06 -3.61
N THR A 67 -14.07 -3.04 -4.32
CA THR A 67 -13.28 -3.24 -5.52
C THR A 67 -11.81 -3.39 -5.18
N ASN A 68 -11.04 -3.88 -6.15
CA ASN A 68 -9.59 -3.95 -6.01
C ASN A 68 -9.01 -2.58 -5.71
N ASN A 69 -9.48 -1.54 -6.39
CA ASN A 69 -8.91 -0.20 -6.23
C ASN A 69 -9.17 0.36 -4.84
N VAL A 70 -10.35 0.13 -4.29
CA VAL A 70 -10.65 0.56 -2.92
C VAL A 70 -9.76 -0.18 -1.93
N ALA A 71 -9.55 -1.48 -2.13
CA ALA A 71 -8.69 -2.26 -1.27
C ALA A 71 -7.23 -1.77 -1.35
N GLU A 72 -6.77 -1.41 -2.55
CA GLU A 72 -5.42 -0.89 -2.72
C GLU A 72 -5.24 0.42 -1.96
N TYR A 73 -6.17 1.36 -2.11
CA TYR A 73 -6.10 2.61 -1.36
C TYR A 73 -6.15 2.38 0.15
N THR A 74 -6.95 1.41 0.59
CA THR A 74 -7.03 1.09 2.00
C THR A 74 -5.67 0.63 2.53
N GLY A 75 -4.97 -0.21 1.77
CA GLY A 75 -3.63 -0.65 2.14
C GLY A 75 -2.66 0.53 2.23
N LEU A 76 -2.72 1.43 1.27
CA LEU A 76 -1.88 2.63 1.28
C LEU A 76 -2.14 3.47 2.54
N LEU A 77 -3.41 3.70 2.86
CA LEU A 77 -3.78 4.50 4.03
C LEU A 77 -3.32 3.87 5.33
N ILE A 78 -3.47 2.56 5.46
CA ILE A 78 -3.01 1.85 6.65
C ILE A 78 -1.52 2.09 6.86
N GLY A 79 -0.74 1.94 5.79
CA GLY A 79 0.70 2.09 5.87
C GLY A 79 1.13 3.52 6.14
N MET A 80 0.50 4.49 5.48
CA MET A 80 0.83 5.89 5.70
C MET A 80 0.51 6.33 7.14
N ASN A 81 -0.62 5.88 7.67
CA ASN A 81 -0.97 6.19 9.06
C ASN A 81 0.06 5.64 10.03
N GLU A 82 0.50 4.40 9.81
CA GLU A 82 1.49 3.83 10.71
C GLU A 82 2.83 4.54 10.59
N ALA A 83 3.23 4.90 9.38
CA ALA A 83 4.49 5.64 9.20
C ALA A 83 4.45 6.95 9.97
N ILE A 84 3.32 7.66 9.93
CA ILE A 84 3.16 8.90 10.68
C ILE A 84 3.24 8.64 12.17
N THR A 85 2.59 7.58 12.65
CA THR A 85 2.62 7.20 14.06
C THR A 85 4.05 6.93 14.54
N GLN A 86 4.88 6.37 13.68
CA GLN A 86 6.28 6.08 14.01
C GLN A 86 7.21 7.26 13.76
N ASN A 87 6.66 8.41 13.42
CA ASN A 87 7.43 9.64 13.16
C ASN A 87 8.38 9.50 11.98
N ILE A 88 8.00 8.70 10.99
CA ILE A 88 8.78 8.57 9.75
C ILE A 88 8.47 9.80 8.91
N ARG A 89 9.51 10.57 8.57
CA ARG A 89 9.35 11.82 7.84
C ARG A 89 9.66 11.69 6.36
N GLU A 90 10.44 10.69 5.98
CA GLU A 90 10.77 10.44 4.58
C GLU A 90 10.40 9.01 4.27
N LEU A 91 9.58 8.81 3.27
CA LEU A 91 9.00 7.51 2.97
C LEU A 91 9.00 7.27 1.47
N SER A 92 9.45 6.08 1.09
CA SER A 92 9.35 5.60 -0.29
C SER A 92 8.22 4.57 -0.34
N VAL A 93 7.20 4.85 -1.15
CA VAL A 93 6.01 4.02 -1.24
C VAL A 93 6.06 3.20 -2.52
N TYR A 94 5.80 1.92 -2.39
CA TYR A 94 5.80 0.97 -3.51
C TYR A 94 4.50 0.18 -3.53
N GLY A 95 3.97 -0.02 -4.72
CA GLY A 95 2.77 -0.83 -4.89
C GLY A 95 2.67 -1.33 -6.31
N ASP A 96 1.90 -2.40 -6.50
CA ASP A 96 1.72 -2.97 -7.83
C ASP A 96 0.47 -2.45 -8.53
N SER A 97 -0.27 -1.53 -7.90
CA SER A 97 -1.40 -0.87 -8.54
C SER A 97 -0.91 0.37 -9.29
N MET A 98 -0.75 0.25 -10.59
CA MET A 98 -0.31 1.40 -11.39
C MET A 98 -1.30 2.54 -11.29
N LEU A 99 -2.59 2.24 -11.21
CA LEU A 99 -3.61 3.29 -11.12
C LEU A 99 -3.43 4.13 -9.85
N VAL A 100 -3.33 3.47 -8.70
CA VAL A 100 -3.17 4.19 -7.43
C VAL A 100 -1.87 4.99 -7.43
N ILE A 101 -0.78 4.38 -7.87
CA ILE A 101 0.51 5.06 -7.90
C ILE A 101 0.45 6.31 -8.80
N LYS A 102 -0.13 6.18 -9.98
CA LYS A 102 -0.20 7.32 -10.91
C LYS A 102 -1.16 8.40 -10.42
N GLN A 103 -2.23 8.01 -9.75
CA GLN A 103 -3.13 8.99 -9.14
C GLN A 103 -2.43 9.76 -8.02
N MET A 104 -1.69 9.06 -7.17
CA MET A 104 -0.96 9.73 -6.08
C MET A 104 0.15 10.63 -6.61
N ARG A 105 0.73 10.30 -7.75
CA ARG A 105 1.75 11.13 -8.38
C ARG A 105 1.16 12.30 -9.18
N GLY A 106 -0.16 12.38 -9.27
CA GLY A 106 -0.82 13.44 -10.01
C GLY A 106 -0.88 13.24 -11.51
N GLU A 107 -0.53 12.05 -11.99
CA GLU A 107 -0.51 11.75 -13.43
C GLU A 107 -1.89 11.34 -13.94
N TYR A 108 -2.70 10.74 -13.09
CA TYR A 108 -4.06 10.32 -13.43
C TYR A 108 -5.06 10.99 -12.52
N LYS A 109 -6.18 11.40 -13.09
CA LYS A 109 -7.27 11.99 -12.34
C LYS A 109 -8.08 10.91 -11.62
N VAL A 110 -8.61 11.25 -10.44
CA VAL A 110 -9.49 10.35 -9.71
C VAL A 110 -10.92 10.75 -10.03
N THR A 111 -11.65 9.90 -10.73
CA THR A 111 -13.02 10.16 -11.12
C THR A 111 -14.03 9.28 -10.40
N SER A 112 -13.57 8.19 -9.79
CA SER A 112 -14.44 7.25 -9.10
C SER A 112 -14.93 7.84 -7.79
N SER A 113 -16.24 7.83 -7.55
CA SER A 113 -16.81 8.30 -6.31
C SER A 113 -16.41 7.44 -5.11
N ALA A 114 -16.10 6.16 -5.34
CA ALA A 114 -15.66 5.28 -4.27
C ALA A 114 -14.20 5.52 -3.90
N MET A 115 -13.37 5.88 -4.87
CA MET A 115 -11.94 6.09 -4.64
C MET A 115 -11.61 7.49 -4.16
N LYS A 116 -12.42 8.48 -4.54
CA LYS A 116 -12.11 9.88 -4.26
C LYS A 116 -11.92 10.19 -2.78
N PRO A 117 -12.78 9.71 -1.85
CA PRO A 117 -12.56 9.99 -0.43
C PRO A 117 -11.25 9.39 0.08
N LEU A 118 -10.88 8.21 -0.43
CA LEU A 118 -9.65 7.56 0.00
C LEU A 118 -8.43 8.28 -0.56
N PHE A 119 -8.52 8.72 -1.82
CA PHE A 119 -7.48 9.52 -2.43
C PHE A 119 -7.29 10.84 -1.66
N ASP A 120 -8.39 11.52 -1.35
CA ASP A 120 -8.30 12.78 -0.61
C ASP A 120 -7.66 12.61 0.75
N LYS A 121 -8.00 11.51 1.44
CA LYS A 121 -7.40 11.21 2.72
C LYS A 121 -5.91 10.94 2.59
N ALA A 122 -5.50 10.20 1.56
CA ALA A 122 -4.09 9.93 1.32
C ALA A 122 -3.32 11.23 1.02
N LYS A 123 -3.91 12.12 0.24
CA LYS A 123 -3.27 13.41 -0.05
C LYS A 123 -3.13 14.26 1.20
N LEU A 124 -4.09 14.16 2.10
CA LEU A 124 -3.99 14.87 3.38
C LEU A 124 -2.85 14.30 4.23
N LEU A 125 -2.78 12.97 4.33
CA LEU A 125 -1.70 12.32 5.08
C LEU A 125 -0.33 12.61 4.48
N GLU A 126 -0.27 12.76 3.18
CA GLU A 126 0.97 13.05 2.47
C GLU A 126 1.65 14.30 3.04
N LYS A 127 0.87 15.26 3.50
CA LYS A 127 1.40 16.52 4.04
C LYS A 127 2.20 16.34 5.33
N SER A 128 2.06 15.20 5.98
CA SER A 128 2.80 14.92 7.21
C SER A 128 4.23 14.49 6.95
N PHE A 129 4.56 14.21 5.69
CA PHE A 129 5.90 13.77 5.33
C PHE A 129 6.71 14.93 4.77
N ALA A 130 7.97 15.00 5.17
CA ALA A 130 8.89 15.97 4.59
C ALA A 130 9.22 15.58 3.15
N LYS A 131 9.25 14.26 2.89
CA LYS A 131 9.54 13.76 1.56
C LYS A 131 8.82 12.42 1.40
N ILE A 132 8.09 12.27 0.30
CA ILE A 132 7.41 11.01 0.00
C ILE A 132 7.44 10.80 -1.50
N SER A 133 7.67 9.57 -1.91
CA SER A 133 7.66 9.20 -3.32
C SER A 133 6.79 7.97 -3.53
N TYR A 134 6.29 7.81 -4.74
CA TYR A 134 5.42 6.68 -5.10
C TYR A 134 6.02 6.03 -6.33
N THR A 135 6.27 4.73 -6.23
CA THR A 135 6.89 3.98 -7.31
C THR A 135 6.08 2.71 -7.58
N HIS A 136 5.76 2.50 -8.85
CA HIS A 136 5.08 1.28 -9.27
C HIS A 136 6.10 0.16 -9.33
N VAL A 137 5.74 -0.98 -8.76
CA VAL A 137 6.56 -2.19 -8.85
C VAL A 137 5.72 -3.29 -9.46
N TYR A 138 6.37 -4.16 -10.22
CA TYR A 138 5.65 -5.21 -10.90
C TYR A 138 5.55 -6.43 -10.00
N ARG A 139 4.38 -7.08 -10.06
CA ARG A 139 4.19 -8.31 -9.32
C ARG A 139 5.12 -9.37 -9.86
N ASP A 140 5.68 -10.17 -8.95
CA ASP A 140 6.49 -11.31 -9.33
C ASP A 140 5.58 -12.33 -9.99
N LYS A 141 5.98 -12.80 -11.16
CA LYS A 141 5.15 -13.71 -11.93
C LYS A 141 5.51 -15.17 -11.75
N ASN A 142 6.50 -15.44 -10.99
CA ASN A 142 6.91 -16.84 -10.78
C ASN A 142 6.08 -17.56 -9.75
#